data_d6822921208b16ef610f039c0024c2db
#
_entry.id   d6822921208b16ef610f039c0024c2db
#
_cell.length_a   1.000
_cell.length_b   1.000
_cell.length_c   1.000
_cell.angle_alpha   90.00
_cell.angle_beta   90.00
_cell.angle_gamma   90.00
#
_symmetry.space_group_name_H-M   'P 1'
#
loop_
_entity.id
_entity.type
_entity.pdbx_description
1 polymer ?
#
loop_
_entity_poly.entity_id
_entity_poly.type
_entity_poly.pdbx_seq_one_letter_code
_entity_poly.pdbx_strand_id
1 'polypeptide(L)'
;MANKDNSERIERFLREQMSPQENEAFLNDLRSDKDLREEAQMMALMIKEMKEEQARQSKKLTEDVMTEEKQAKKAKTINMLRWPLSIAAMFILIFGATLLWNRQSDSEILFNEYYQPYVVQGEPRGEEDLAIKEELISLYNKVGTEDDVTPIINRLQTIYDNILSNNVDYAEYIYYEKDIVKYLALAYIKNNDLDKAKRLLKPYAEDGDDEAAEIIKAIDSLK
;
A
#
# COMPACT_ATOMS: atom_id res chain seq x y z
N MET A 1 -30.76 -2.25 6.57
CA MET A 1 -30.63 -1.05 7.45
C MET A 1 -29.23 -0.42 7.35
N ALA A 2 -28.15 -1.16 7.20
CA ALA A 2 -26.77 -0.63 7.08
C ALA A 2 -26.56 0.35 5.89
N ASN A 3 -27.18 0.07 4.74
CA ASN A 3 -27.00 0.85 3.51
C ASN A 3 -27.53 2.31 3.59
N LYS A 4 -28.59 2.56 4.38
CA LYS A 4 -29.15 3.92 4.52
C LYS A 4 -28.28 4.83 5.40
N ASP A 5 -27.62 4.26 6.40
CA ASP A 5 -26.71 4.97 7.30
C ASP A 5 -25.39 5.37 6.59
N ASN A 6 -24.88 4.46 5.76
CA ASN A 6 -23.71 4.70 4.95
C ASN A 6 -23.95 5.82 3.91
N SER A 7 -25.08 5.81 3.22
CA SER A 7 -25.41 6.81 2.21
C SER A 7 -25.52 8.22 2.83
N GLU A 8 -26.08 8.36 4.04
CA GLU A 8 -26.17 9.65 4.74
C GLU A 8 -24.77 10.13 5.19
N ARG A 9 -23.93 9.22 5.67
CA ARG A 9 -22.53 9.54 6.05
C ARG A 9 -21.72 9.99 4.82
N ILE A 10 -21.87 9.28 3.70
CA ILE A 10 -21.21 9.65 2.42
C ILE A 10 -21.68 11.03 1.96
N GLU A 11 -22.98 11.33 2.02
CA GLU A 11 -23.52 12.61 1.61
C GLU A 11 -22.99 13.77 2.49
N ARG A 12 -22.95 13.58 3.82
CA ARG A 12 -22.39 14.56 4.76
C ARG A 12 -20.89 14.78 4.50
N PHE A 13 -20.16 13.73 4.19
CA PHE A 13 -18.75 13.81 3.82
C PHE A 13 -18.55 14.61 2.53
N LEU A 14 -19.30 14.28 1.47
CA LEU A 14 -19.21 14.94 0.16
C LEU A 14 -19.68 16.40 0.17
N ARG A 15 -20.50 16.77 1.17
CA ARG A 15 -20.96 18.14 1.41
C ARG A 15 -20.11 18.94 2.41
N GLU A 16 -19.01 18.35 2.90
CA GLU A 16 -18.14 18.95 3.93
C GLU A 16 -18.89 19.30 5.22
N GLN A 17 -19.89 18.49 5.59
CA GLN A 17 -20.75 18.70 6.76
C GLN A 17 -20.35 17.82 7.96
N MET A 18 -19.17 17.21 7.92
CA MET A 18 -18.60 16.46 9.01
C MET A 18 -17.65 17.30 9.86
N SER A 19 -17.64 17.05 11.17
CA SER A 19 -16.60 17.59 12.04
C SER A 19 -15.22 16.98 11.70
N PRO A 20 -14.09 17.61 12.09
CA PRO A 20 -12.75 17.05 11.80
C PRO A 20 -12.56 15.63 12.33
N GLN A 21 -13.14 15.31 13.50
CA GLN A 21 -13.05 13.98 14.11
C GLN A 21 -13.91 12.95 13.38
N GLU A 22 -15.14 13.32 12.98
CA GLU A 22 -16.01 12.45 12.16
C GLU A 22 -15.39 12.18 10.79
N ASN A 23 -14.75 13.19 10.19
CA ASN A 23 -14.08 13.08 8.90
C ASN A 23 -12.91 12.10 8.95
N GLU A 24 -12.07 12.18 9.99
CA GLU A 24 -10.96 11.26 10.20
C GLU A 24 -11.45 9.81 10.41
N ALA A 25 -12.48 9.63 11.24
CA ALA A 25 -13.10 8.32 11.45
C ALA A 25 -13.67 7.76 10.15
N PHE A 26 -14.38 8.58 9.36
CA PHE A 26 -14.95 8.16 8.07
C PHE A 26 -13.87 7.80 7.04
N LEU A 27 -12.75 8.52 7.00
CA LEU A 27 -11.61 8.20 6.15
C LEU A 27 -10.96 6.86 6.54
N ASN A 28 -10.92 6.53 7.83
CA ASN A 28 -10.44 5.23 8.29
C ASN A 28 -11.41 4.10 7.92
N ASP A 29 -12.72 4.35 8.02
CA ASP A 29 -13.74 3.39 7.55
C ASP A 29 -13.64 3.16 6.04
N LEU A 30 -13.45 4.21 5.24
CA LEU A 30 -13.22 4.09 3.78
C LEU A 30 -11.95 3.29 3.43
N ARG A 31 -10.97 3.29 4.32
CA ARG A 31 -9.73 2.50 4.14
C ARG A 31 -9.95 1.01 4.37
N SER A 32 -10.75 0.67 5.36
CA SER A 32 -10.96 -0.72 5.79
C SER A 32 -12.15 -1.41 5.12
N ASP A 33 -13.14 -0.65 4.63
CA ASP A 33 -14.37 -1.17 4.03
C ASP A 33 -14.41 -0.89 2.52
N LYS A 34 -14.31 -1.98 1.74
CA LYS A 34 -14.32 -1.91 0.27
C LYS A 34 -15.70 -1.51 -0.27
N ASP A 35 -16.77 -2.02 0.33
CA ASP A 35 -18.14 -1.78 -0.13
C ASP A 35 -18.53 -0.32 0.12
N LEU A 36 -18.17 0.23 1.30
CA LEU A 36 -18.35 1.65 1.62
C LEU A 36 -17.59 2.56 0.65
N ARG A 37 -16.41 2.14 0.23
CA ARG A 37 -15.58 2.87 -0.73
C ARG A 37 -16.21 2.91 -2.12
N GLU A 38 -16.71 1.78 -2.61
CA GLU A 38 -17.39 1.68 -3.91
C GLU A 38 -18.68 2.51 -3.91
N GLU A 39 -19.46 2.48 -2.82
CA GLU A 39 -20.66 3.28 -2.65
C GLU A 39 -20.34 4.78 -2.64
N ALA A 40 -19.30 5.21 -1.93
CA ALA A 40 -18.85 6.59 -1.90
C ALA A 40 -18.38 7.09 -3.27
N GLN A 41 -17.66 6.27 -4.04
CA GLN A 41 -17.23 6.60 -5.40
C GLN A 41 -18.43 6.77 -6.35
N MET A 42 -19.39 5.87 -6.28
CA MET A 42 -20.58 5.93 -7.12
C MET A 42 -21.40 7.18 -6.81
N MET A 43 -21.60 7.51 -5.53
CA MET A 43 -22.33 8.71 -5.12
C MET A 43 -21.61 10.00 -5.52
N ALA A 44 -20.29 10.03 -5.42
CA ALA A 44 -19.47 11.16 -5.86
C ALA A 44 -19.59 11.40 -7.38
N LEU A 45 -19.62 10.33 -8.19
CA LEU A 45 -19.85 10.42 -9.64
C LEU A 45 -21.24 10.98 -9.96
N MET A 46 -22.29 10.47 -9.30
CA MET A 46 -23.66 10.97 -9.48
C MET A 46 -23.78 12.46 -9.16
N ILE A 47 -23.20 12.92 -8.05
CA ILE A 47 -23.20 14.33 -7.67
C ILE A 47 -22.45 15.19 -8.70
N LYS A 48 -21.36 14.66 -9.26
CA LYS A 48 -20.61 15.36 -10.33
C LYS A 48 -21.46 15.54 -11.59
N GLU A 49 -22.09 14.46 -12.07
CA GLU A 49 -22.96 14.50 -13.25
C GLU A 49 -24.16 15.44 -13.05
N MET A 50 -24.82 15.41 -11.88
CA MET A 50 -25.89 16.31 -11.54
C MET A 50 -25.45 17.78 -11.55
N LYS A 51 -24.25 18.08 -11.03
CA LYS A 51 -23.70 19.45 -11.04
C LYS A 51 -23.33 19.93 -12.44
N GLU A 52 -22.77 19.05 -13.27
CA GLU A 52 -22.47 19.38 -14.67
C GLU A 52 -23.74 19.65 -15.47
N GLU A 53 -24.80 18.87 -15.24
CA GLU A 53 -26.09 19.08 -15.89
C GLU A 53 -26.76 20.39 -15.41
N GLN A 54 -26.73 20.70 -14.11
CA GLN A 54 -27.20 21.99 -13.59
C GLN A 54 -26.38 23.17 -14.14
N ALA A 55 -25.06 23.01 -14.30
CA ALA A 55 -24.21 24.03 -14.89
C ALA A 55 -24.50 24.22 -16.40
N ARG A 56 -24.84 23.15 -17.13
CA ARG A 56 -25.30 23.24 -18.53
C ARG A 56 -26.66 23.91 -18.67
N GLN A 57 -27.61 23.58 -17.76
CA GLN A 57 -28.93 24.19 -17.75
C GLN A 57 -28.87 25.68 -17.37
N SER A 58 -28.05 26.05 -16.39
CA SER A 58 -27.86 27.46 -16.00
C SER A 58 -27.14 28.26 -17.11
N LYS A 59 -26.22 27.66 -17.87
CA LYS A 59 -25.63 28.30 -19.06
C LYS A 59 -26.65 28.53 -20.17
N LYS A 60 -27.53 27.58 -20.46
CA LYS A 60 -28.61 27.73 -21.43
C LYS A 60 -29.58 28.83 -21.03
N LEU A 61 -29.97 28.90 -19.74
CA LEU A 61 -30.83 29.95 -19.20
C LEU A 61 -30.16 31.33 -19.22
N THR A 62 -28.84 31.42 -19.06
CA THR A 62 -28.11 32.70 -19.13
C THR A 62 -27.89 33.18 -20.58
N GLU A 63 -27.74 32.26 -21.55
CA GLU A 63 -27.63 32.63 -22.97
C GLU A 63 -28.96 33.19 -23.51
N ASP A 64 -30.11 32.68 -23.05
CA ASP A 64 -31.43 33.21 -23.43
C ASP A 64 -31.77 34.57 -22.79
N VAL A 65 -31.15 34.93 -21.65
CA VAL A 65 -31.37 36.23 -20.96
C VAL A 65 -30.34 37.30 -21.36
N MET A 66 -29.18 36.91 -21.94
CA MET A 66 -28.10 37.84 -22.33
C MET A 66 -28.31 38.54 -23.68
N THR A 67 -29.49 38.43 -24.30
CA THR A 67 -29.85 39.28 -25.45
C THR A 67 -30.38 40.67 -25.05
N GLU A 68 -30.64 40.94 -23.76
CA GLU A 68 -31.27 42.20 -23.35
C GLU A 68 -30.62 42.96 -22.18
N GLU A 69 -29.35 42.86 -21.85
CA GLU A 69 -28.71 43.87 -20.98
C GLU A 69 -27.17 43.83 -21.01
N LYS A 70 -26.62 44.58 -21.95
CA LYS A 70 -25.27 45.13 -21.77
C LYS A 70 -25.37 46.34 -20.85
N GLN A 71 -25.12 46.20 -19.59
CA GLN A 71 -24.38 47.12 -18.69
C GLN A 71 -24.55 46.75 -17.21
N ALA A 72 -23.41 46.72 -16.55
CA ALA A 72 -23.19 46.90 -15.12
C ALA A 72 -22.79 45.67 -14.29
N LYS A 73 -21.56 45.80 -13.78
CA LYS A 73 -20.96 45.27 -12.54
C LYS A 73 -20.12 44.01 -12.59
N LYS A 74 -18.84 44.25 -12.94
CA LYS A 74 -17.70 43.50 -12.39
C LYS A 74 -17.71 43.62 -10.86
N ALA A 75 -18.08 42.60 -10.15
CA ALA A 75 -17.64 42.27 -8.79
C ALA A 75 -18.51 41.15 -8.19
N LYS A 76 -18.16 39.88 -8.37
CA LYS A 76 -18.48 38.72 -7.46
C LYS A 76 -18.10 37.35 -8.03
N THR A 77 -17.09 37.28 -8.90
CA THR A 77 -16.76 36.01 -9.60
C THR A 77 -15.64 35.22 -8.94
N ILE A 78 -15.11 35.65 -7.79
CA ILE A 78 -13.91 34.99 -7.19
C ILE A 78 -14.29 33.85 -6.23
N ASN A 79 -15.48 33.87 -5.63
CA ASN A 79 -15.88 32.84 -4.66
C ASN A 79 -16.52 31.59 -5.28
N MET A 80 -17.00 31.67 -6.53
CA MET A 80 -17.65 30.54 -7.20
C MET A 80 -16.67 29.55 -7.86
N LEU A 81 -15.42 29.99 -8.06
CA LEU A 81 -14.37 29.16 -8.66
C LEU A 81 -13.60 28.30 -7.64
N ARG A 82 -13.75 28.60 -6.35
CA ARG A 82 -13.09 27.82 -5.27
C ARG A 82 -13.78 26.47 -4.98
N TRP A 83 -15.08 26.38 -5.21
CA TRP A 83 -15.87 25.17 -4.95
C TRP A 83 -15.56 24.00 -5.90
N PRO A 84 -15.44 24.17 -7.23
CA PRO A 84 -15.10 23.05 -8.11
C PRO A 84 -13.65 22.57 -7.94
N LEU A 85 -12.72 23.41 -7.45
CA LEU A 85 -11.34 23.01 -7.17
C LEU A 85 -11.23 22.08 -5.94
N SER A 86 -12.03 22.30 -4.89
CA SER A 86 -12.03 21.44 -3.70
C SER A 86 -12.60 20.04 -3.99
N ILE A 87 -13.61 19.96 -4.86
CA ILE A 87 -14.19 18.68 -5.30
C ILE A 87 -13.22 17.93 -6.20
N ALA A 88 -12.54 18.61 -7.13
CA ALA A 88 -11.51 17.98 -7.96
C ALA A 88 -10.31 17.46 -7.14
N ALA A 89 -9.90 18.22 -6.10
CA ALA A 89 -8.86 17.78 -5.18
C ALA A 89 -9.29 16.54 -4.37
N MET A 90 -10.56 16.48 -3.94
CA MET A 90 -11.12 15.32 -3.23
C MET A 90 -11.19 14.09 -4.14
N PHE A 91 -11.57 14.26 -5.42
CA PHE A 91 -11.51 13.16 -6.41
C PHE A 91 -10.10 12.66 -6.64
N ILE A 92 -9.10 13.55 -6.72
CA ILE A 92 -7.70 13.17 -6.86
C ILE A 92 -7.23 12.41 -5.61
N LEU A 93 -7.66 12.79 -4.41
CA LEU A 93 -7.32 12.10 -3.17
C LEU A 93 -8.01 10.73 -3.07
N ILE A 94 -9.31 10.64 -3.37
CA ILE A 94 -10.05 9.37 -3.32
C ILE A 94 -9.61 8.44 -4.45
N PHE A 95 -9.50 8.94 -5.69
CA PHE A 95 -9.04 8.15 -6.83
C PHE A 95 -7.54 7.84 -6.76
N GLY A 96 -6.72 8.79 -6.31
CA GLY A 96 -5.30 8.58 -6.07
C GLY A 96 -5.06 7.57 -4.94
N ALA A 97 -5.82 7.66 -3.84
CA ALA A 97 -5.75 6.69 -2.76
C ALA A 97 -6.23 5.28 -3.20
N THR A 98 -7.28 5.17 -4.02
CA THR A 98 -7.74 3.86 -4.53
C THR A 98 -6.82 3.27 -5.59
N LEU A 99 -6.21 4.09 -6.45
CA LEU A 99 -5.21 3.63 -7.41
C LEU A 99 -3.91 3.20 -6.72
N LEU A 100 -3.54 3.87 -5.63
CA LEU A 100 -2.38 3.49 -4.81
C LEU A 100 -2.68 2.30 -3.90
N TRP A 101 -3.92 2.11 -3.48
CA TRP A 101 -4.32 1.07 -2.52
C TRP A 101 -4.79 -0.23 -3.18
N ASN A 102 -5.37 -0.17 -4.37
CA ASN A 102 -5.83 -1.36 -5.11
C ASN A 102 -4.75 -1.94 -6.03
N ARG A 103 -3.56 -1.36 -6.06
CA ARG A 103 -2.37 -2.06 -6.47
C ARG A 103 -1.95 -2.89 -5.26
N GLN A 104 -2.29 -4.19 -5.25
CA GLN A 104 -1.33 -5.12 -4.69
C GLN A 104 0.01 -4.66 -5.26
N SER A 105 0.87 -4.20 -4.38
CA SER A 105 2.21 -3.76 -4.79
C SER A 105 2.78 -4.90 -5.62
N ASP A 106 3.36 -4.60 -6.77
CA ASP A 106 4.04 -5.63 -7.57
C ASP A 106 5.00 -6.45 -6.71
N SER A 107 5.52 -5.83 -5.63
CA SER A 107 6.32 -6.48 -4.60
C SER A 107 5.52 -7.46 -3.73
N GLU A 108 4.23 -7.22 -3.47
CA GLU A 108 3.37 -8.14 -2.71
C GLU A 108 3.02 -9.38 -3.54
N ILE A 109 2.76 -9.20 -4.83
CA ILE A 109 2.55 -10.31 -5.78
C ILE A 109 3.81 -11.16 -5.83
N LEU A 110 4.97 -10.52 -6.00
CA LEU A 110 6.27 -11.19 -6.04
C LEU A 110 6.57 -11.93 -4.72
N PHE A 111 6.32 -11.30 -3.58
CA PHE A 111 6.46 -11.93 -2.28
C PHE A 111 5.62 -13.21 -2.17
N ASN A 112 4.34 -13.14 -2.52
CA ASN A 112 3.42 -14.28 -2.45
C ASN A 112 3.79 -15.43 -3.40
N GLU A 113 4.47 -15.13 -4.51
CA GLU A 113 4.95 -16.13 -5.46
C GLU A 113 6.13 -16.96 -4.89
N TYR A 114 7.05 -16.31 -4.18
CA TYR A 114 8.28 -16.96 -3.69
C TYR A 114 8.26 -17.32 -2.21
N TYR A 115 7.34 -16.75 -1.42
CA TYR A 115 7.26 -17.06 -0.01
C TYR A 115 6.62 -18.42 0.22
N GLN A 116 7.33 -19.25 1.00
CA GLN A 116 6.81 -20.51 1.53
C GLN A 116 7.06 -20.55 3.03
N PRO A 117 6.07 -20.99 3.84
CA PRO A 117 6.30 -21.22 5.27
C PRO A 117 7.46 -22.20 5.48
N TYR A 118 8.36 -21.82 6.38
CA TYR A 118 9.52 -22.67 6.62
C TYR A 118 9.12 -23.94 7.39
N VAL A 119 9.47 -25.10 6.84
CA VAL A 119 9.28 -26.41 7.46
C VAL A 119 10.65 -26.96 7.83
N VAL A 120 10.81 -27.29 9.10
CA VAL A 120 12.07 -27.83 9.64
C VAL A 120 12.45 -29.09 8.89
N GLN A 121 13.64 -29.11 8.29
CA GLN A 121 14.24 -30.29 7.72
C GLN A 121 15.41 -30.71 8.61
N GLY A 122 15.36 -31.94 9.10
CA GLY A 122 16.45 -32.56 9.88
C GLY A 122 16.34 -32.42 11.41
N GLU A 123 17.07 -33.29 12.12
CA GLU A 123 17.15 -33.27 13.58
C GLU A 123 18.18 -32.25 14.06
N PRO A 124 17.93 -31.55 15.20
CA PRO A 124 18.90 -30.64 15.78
C PRO A 124 20.19 -31.35 16.23
N ARG A 125 21.30 -30.64 16.06
CA ARG A 125 22.64 -31.17 16.41
C ARG A 125 23.00 -31.00 17.90
N GLY A 126 22.12 -30.40 18.70
CA GLY A 126 22.28 -30.11 20.11
C GLY A 126 21.28 -29.09 20.62
N GLU A 127 21.32 -28.74 21.91
CA GLU A 127 20.41 -27.77 22.52
C GLU A 127 20.60 -26.36 21.96
N GLU A 128 21.84 -25.95 21.65
CA GLU A 128 22.15 -24.63 21.07
C GLU A 128 21.64 -24.51 19.63
N ASP A 129 21.85 -25.56 18.81
CA ASP A 129 21.29 -25.63 17.45
C ASP A 129 19.76 -25.64 17.47
N LEU A 130 19.13 -26.23 18.48
CA LEU A 130 17.68 -26.19 18.65
C LEU A 130 17.16 -24.76 18.88
N ALA A 131 17.79 -23.99 19.76
CA ALA A 131 17.41 -22.63 20.07
C ALA A 131 17.53 -21.71 18.84
N ILE A 132 18.63 -21.87 18.08
CA ILE A 132 18.86 -21.14 16.83
C ILE A 132 17.79 -21.48 15.79
N LYS A 133 17.47 -22.75 15.61
CA LYS A 133 16.41 -23.21 14.72
C LYS A 133 15.06 -22.64 15.09
N GLU A 134 14.68 -22.67 16.36
CA GLU A 134 13.41 -22.13 16.84
C GLU A 134 13.32 -20.62 16.58
N GLU A 135 14.39 -19.87 16.82
CA GLU A 135 14.46 -18.44 16.50
C GLU A 135 14.27 -18.20 15.00
N LEU A 136 15.04 -18.88 14.16
CA LEU A 136 14.99 -18.70 12.70
C LEU A 136 13.62 -19.08 12.13
N ILE A 137 13.04 -20.21 12.56
CA ILE A 137 11.69 -20.64 12.16
C ILE A 137 10.67 -19.57 12.52
N SER A 138 10.74 -19.04 13.75
CA SER A 138 9.87 -17.96 14.19
C SER A 138 10.00 -16.72 13.30
N LEU A 139 11.23 -16.28 12.99
CA LEU A 139 11.49 -15.15 12.14
C LEU A 139 10.97 -15.37 10.71
N TYR A 140 11.27 -16.52 10.09
CA TYR A 140 10.85 -16.84 8.73
C TYR A 140 9.33 -16.89 8.58
N ASN A 141 8.62 -17.51 9.55
CA ASN A 141 7.16 -17.57 9.50
C ASN A 141 6.52 -16.20 9.76
N LYS A 142 7.13 -15.36 10.61
CA LYS A 142 6.69 -13.98 10.83
C LYS A 142 6.82 -13.11 9.58
N VAL A 143 7.78 -13.36 8.69
CA VAL A 143 7.84 -12.67 7.39
C VAL A 143 6.53 -12.82 6.63
N GLY A 144 5.89 -14.01 6.69
CA GLY A 144 4.61 -14.26 6.02
C GLY A 144 3.40 -13.68 6.74
N THR A 145 3.42 -13.62 8.07
CA THR A 145 2.21 -13.35 8.88
C THR A 145 2.12 -11.92 9.42
N GLU A 146 3.26 -11.23 9.62
CA GLU A 146 3.26 -9.88 10.17
C GLU A 146 3.13 -8.82 9.06
N ASP A 147 2.33 -7.79 9.30
CA ASP A 147 2.20 -6.66 8.37
C ASP A 147 3.44 -5.76 8.39
N ASP A 148 4.00 -5.49 9.57
CA ASP A 148 5.26 -4.76 9.72
C ASP A 148 6.43 -5.76 9.87
N VAL A 149 7.17 -5.94 8.79
CA VAL A 149 8.34 -6.81 8.75
C VAL A 149 9.66 -6.11 9.15
N THR A 150 9.62 -4.83 9.50
CA THR A 150 10.82 -4.05 9.86
C THR A 150 11.61 -4.67 11.03
N PRO A 151 10.97 -5.13 12.13
CA PRO A 151 11.71 -5.78 13.21
C PRO A 151 12.39 -7.07 12.78
N ILE A 152 11.75 -7.83 11.87
CA ILE A 152 12.28 -9.10 11.34
C ILE A 152 13.48 -8.83 10.43
N ILE A 153 13.37 -7.84 9.54
CA ILE A 153 14.48 -7.39 8.70
C ILE A 153 15.68 -7.03 9.56
N ASN A 154 15.48 -6.21 10.60
CA ASN A 154 16.57 -5.78 11.47
C ASN A 154 17.25 -6.96 12.17
N ARG A 155 16.48 -7.94 12.63
CA ARG A 155 17.05 -9.11 13.30
C ARG A 155 17.80 -10.02 12.32
N LEU A 156 17.20 -10.36 11.17
CA LEU A 156 17.85 -11.18 10.14
C LEU A 156 19.10 -10.48 9.57
N GLN A 157 19.05 -9.17 9.36
CA GLN A 157 20.19 -8.39 8.91
C GLN A 157 21.33 -8.42 9.95
N THR A 158 21.00 -8.27 11.25
CA THR A 158 21.98 -8.39 12.33
C THR A 158 22.65 -9.75 12.33
N ILE A 159 21.90 -10.84 12.18
CA ILE A 159 22.47 -12.20 12.12
C ILE A 159 23.39 -12.31 10.90
N TYR A 160 22.93 -11.88 9.72
CA TYR A 160 23.71 -11.95 8.50
C TYR A 160 25.01 -11.14 8.56
N ASP A 161 24.97 -9.92 9.08
CA ASP A 161 26.16 -9.06 9.23
C ASP A 161 27.19 -9.68 10.20
N ASN A 162 26.73 -10.37 11.25
CA ASN A 162 27.61 -11.08 12.19
C ASN A 162 28.22 -12.35 11.56
N ILE A 163 27.49 -13.07 10.70
CA ILE A 163 28.05 -14.17 9.91
C ILE A 163 29.19 -13.64 9.02
N LEU A 164 28.94 -12.57 8.26
CA LEU A 164 29.93 -11.98 7.36
C LEU A 164 31.19 -11.47 8.09
N SER A 165 31.02 -10.97 9.32
CA SER A 165 32.13 -10.49 10.13
C SER A 165 32.87 -11.61 10.89
N ASN A 166 32.49 -12.88 10.71
CA ASN A 166 33.01 -14.05 11.43
C ASN A 166 32.90 -13.89 12.95
N ASN A 167 31.80 -13.32 13.45
CA ASN A 167 31.57 -13.20 14.89
C ASN A 167 31.35 -14.58 15.50
N VAL A 168 32.18 -14.94 16.51
CA VAL A 168 32.19 -16.27 17.15
C VAL A 168 30.81 -16.60 17.78
N ASP A 169 30.13 -15.60 18.33
CA ASP A 169 28.81 -15.82 18.96
C ASP A 169 27.71 -16.16 17.93
N TYR A 170 27.99 -15.98 16.63
CA TYR A 170 27.09 -16.30 15.53
C TYR A 170 27.61 -17.43 14.63
N ALA A 171 28.64 -18.16 15.07
CA ALA A 171 29.29 -19.20 14.25
C ALA A 171 28.31 -20.29 13.81
N GLU A 172 27.36 -20.67 14.67
CA GLU A 172 26.39 -21.73 14.38
C GLU A 172 25.33 -21.29 13.32
N TYR A 173 25.05 -19.97 13.18
CA TYR A 173 24.14 -19.48 12.19
C TYR A 173 24.63 -19.65 10.75
N ILE A 174 25.91 -19.85 10.52
CA ILE A 174 26.52 -20.08 9.20
C ILE A 174 25.89 -21.27 8.46
N TYR A 175 25.43 -22.28 9.21
CA TYR A 175 24.76 -23.44 8.62
C TYR A 175 23.39 -23.11 8.00
N TYR A 176 22.83 -21.98 8.35
CA TYR A 176 21.52 -21.48 7.91
C TYR A 176 21.64 -20.24 7.00
N GLU A 177 22.86 -19.88 6.58
CA GLU A 177 23.13 -18.64 5.84
C GLU A 177 22.23 -18.50 4.61
N LYS A 178 22.07 -19.55 3.81
CA LYS A 178 21.23 -19.52 2.61
C LYS A 178 19.77 -19.22 2.93
N ASP A 179 19.21 -19.86 3.94
CA ASP A 179 17.84 -19.63 4.37
C ASP A 179 17.68 -18.22 4.95
N ILE A 180 18.65 -17.74 5.75
CA ILE A 180 18.67 -16.38 6.29
C ILE A 180 18.63 -15.36 5.15
N VAL A 181 19.48 -15.52 4.14
CA VAL A 181 19.53 -14.62 2.96
C VAL A 181 18.22 -14.65 2.18
N LYS A 182 17.66 -15.84 1.93
CA LYS A 182 16.39 -16.00 1.25
C LYS A 182 15.26 -15.25 1.97
N TYR A 183 15.05 -15.53 3.27
CA TYR A 183 13.96 -14.92 4.03
C TYR A 183 14.19 -13.44 4.32
N LEU A 184 15.43 -12.98 4.44
CA LEU A 184 15.77 -11.56 4.52
C LEU A 184 15.44 -10.85 3.20
N ALA A 185 15.76 -11.46 2.04
CA ALA A 185 15.40 -10.91 0.74
C ALA A 185 13.89 -10.85 0.55
N LEU A 186 13.14 -11.89 0.94
CA LEU A 186 11.68 -11.91 0.92
C LEU A 186 11.08 -10.85 1.85
N ALA A 187 11.67 -10.63 3.03
CA ALA A 187 11.25 -9.55 3.93
C ALA A 187 11.49 -8.16 3.31
N TYR A 188 12.61 -7.95 2.61
CA TYR A 188 12.85 -6.71 1.85
C TYR A 188 11.85 -6.55 0.71
N ILE A 189 11.51 -7.61 -0.03
CA ILE A 189 10.48 -7.57 -1.09
C ILE A 189 9.14 -7.17 -0.49
N LYS A 190 8.70 -7.79 0.60
CA LYS A 190 7.46 -7.47 1.30
C LYS A 190 7.44 -6.01 1.79
N ASN A 191 8.58 -5.49 2.23
CA ASN A 191 8.77 -4.09 2.62
C ASN A 191 8.90 -3.13 1.43
N ASN A 192 8.76 -3.60 0.20
CA ASN A 192 8.96 -2.85 -1.04
C ASN A 192 10.40 -2.29 -1.23
N ASP A 193 11.39 -2.87 -0.58
CA ASP A 193 12.82 -2.54 -0.67
C ASP A 193 13.52 -3.41 -1.74
N LEU A 194 12.99 -3.44 -2.97
CA LEU A 194 13.43 -4.32 -4.06
C LEU A 194 14.94 -4.21 -4.37
N ASP A 195 15.50 -3.00 -4.28
CA ASP A 195 16.92 -2.78 -4.52
C ASP A 195 17.81 -3.43 -3.44
N LYS A 196 17.35 -3.49 -2.18
CA LYS A 196 18.07 -4.19 -1.11
C LYS A 196 17.99 -5.70 -1.30
N ALA A 197 16.81 -6.23 -1.61
CA ALA A 197 16.63 -7.65 -1.92
C ALA A 197 17.56 -8.09 -3.05
N LYS A 198 17.60 -7.33 -4.15
CA LYS A 198 18.45 -7.63 -5.30
C LYS A 198 19.93 -7.61 -4.96
N ARG A 199 20.40 -6.57 -4.22
CA ARG A 199 21.82 -6.49 -3.80
C ARG A 199 22.21 -7.65 -2.90
N LEU A 200 21.32 -8.09 -2.01
CA LEU A 200 21.55 -9.20 -1.11
C LEU A 200 21.68 -10.54 -1.86
N LEU A 201 20.77 -10.79 -2.83
CA LEU A 201 20.72 -12.04 -3.59
C LEU A 201 21.80 -12.16 -4.65
N LYS A 202 22.35 -11.04 -5.13
CA LYS A 202 23.27 -11.01 -6.26
C LYS A 202 24.49 -11.92 -6.09
N PRO A 203 25.24 -11.92 -4.97
CA PRO A 203 26.39 -12.81 -4.79
C PRO A 203 26.01 -14.29 -4.90
N TYR A 204 24.85 -14.65 -4.35
CA TYR A 204 24.35 -16.06 -4.35
C TYR A 204 23.94 -16.50 -5.77
N ALA A 205 23.29 -15.63 -6.53
CA ALA A 205 22.96 -15.90 -7.92
C ALA A 205 24.22 -16.05 -8.80
N GLU A 206 25.25 -15.25 -8.55
CA GLU A 206 26.55 -15.34 -9.23
C GLU A 206 27.31 -16.65 -8.86
N ASP A 207 27.08 -17.17 -7.65
CA ASP A 207 27.63 -18.46 -7.17
C ASP A 207 26.79 -19.68 -7.57
N GLY A 208 25.75 -19.48 -8.40
CA GLY A 208 24.95 -20.55 -8.99
C GLY A 208 23.71 -20.95 -8.21
N ASP A 209 23.18 -20.07 -7.34
CA ASP A 209 21.89 -20.26 -6.69
C ASP A 209 20.77 -19.89 -7.67
N ASP A 210 20.09 -20.90 -8.22
CA ASP A 210 19.04 -20.75 -9.22
C ASP A 210 17.83 -19.96 -8.66
N GLU A 211 17.45 -20.17 -7.38
CA GLU A 211 16.32 -19.48 -6.76
C GLU A 211 16.64 -17.99 -6.58
N ALA A 212 17.86 -17.64 -6.14
CA ALA A 212 18.29 -16.25 -6.07
C ALA A 212 18.28 -15.55 -7.45
N ALA A 213 18.71 -16.26 -8.49
CA ALA A 213 18.71 -15.76 -9.85
C ALA A 213 17.28 -15.54 -10.39
N GLU A 214 16.34 -16.44 -10.10
CA GLU A 214 14.93 -16.31 -10.47
C GLU A 214 14.26 -15.13 -9.77
N ILE A 215 14.46 -14.94 -8.47
CA ILE A 215 13.93 -13.81 -7.71
C ILE A 215 14.47 -12.49 -8.28
N ILE A 216 15.76 -12.39 -8.55
CA ILE A 216 16.36 -11.18 -9.18
C ILE A 216 15.70 -10.88 -10.53
N LYS A 217 15.55 -11.89 -11.39
CA LYS A 217 14.89 -11.74 -12.70
C LYS A 217 13.44 -11.28 -12.55
N ALA A 218 12.71 -11.81 -11.57
CA ALA A 218 11.35 -11.39 -11.29
C ALA A 218 11.29 -9.93 -10.81
N ILE A 219 12.19 -9.50 -9.92
CA ILE A 219 12.33 -8.09 -9.51
C ILE A 219 12.59 -7.18 -10.73
N ASP A 220 13.45 -7.60 -11.67
CA ASP A 220 13.79 -6.79 -12.84
C ASP A 220 12.61 -6.70 -13.83
N SER A 221 11.70 -7.65 -13.81
CA SER A 221 10.49 -7.63 -14.64
C SER A 221 9.41 -6.67 -14.14
N LEU A 222 9.50 -6.19 -12.90
CA LEU A 222 8.56 -5.22 -12.31
C LEU A 222 8.86 -3.75 -12.71
N LYS A 223 9.97 -3.48 -13.37
CA LYS A 223 10.38 -2.15 -13.87
C LYS A 223 9.87 -1.92 -15.28
#